data_e354357721df162a41b103f9a0634da4
#
_entry.id   e354357721df162a41b103f9a0634da4
#
_cell.length_a   1.000
_cell.length_b   1.000
_cell.length_c   1.000
_cell.angle_alpha   90.00
_cell.angle_beta   90.00
_cell.angle_gamma   90.00
#
_symmetry.space_group_name_H-M   'P 1'
#
loop_
_entity.id
_entity.type
_entity.pdbx_description
1 polymer ?
#
loop_
_entity_poly.entity_id
_entity_poly.type
_entity_poly.pdbx_seq_one_letter_code
_entity_poly.pdbx_strand_id
1 'polypeptide(L)'
;MGLIKKPNELDVNVRIKMLVYGQPGSGKTTMALSAPKPLLIDFDGGINRVDYEFIKDTVQVQNYADILNLLNNEDLSDYETLVIDTGGKLLDSMAEYLIASNPRLGKRNGSLTLEGYGVRKVEFTQLLKLINSKKKHVVFVAHRTTEKNGEDVRYVPLFGGSNYDSLATELDLVGYLVAEGNRRIITFDPCQQSEGKNTCNLPAQMDVPYLKNDKREIVGCNDFLEKQVFKRYIDRLKERSVEGETYKHLIVEIEKDIAAIKTAEDATAYIKKVEEYKHVGNSKAIARNKFVARTKELGLTFDSKTKTYSAPVEDNKEESAPTAEPTNEEGKHNEQSASDNA
;
A
#
# COMPACT_ATOMS: atom_id res chain seq x y z
N MET A 1 -2.47 20.35 19.32
CA MET A 1 -2.64 19.00 18.76
C MET A 1 -1.33 18.24 18.98
N GLY A 2 -1.38 17.03 19.54
CA GLY A 2 -0.18 16.19 19.70
C GLY A 2 0.34 15.71 18.35
N LEU A 3 1.66 15.49 18.24
CA LEU A 3 2.29 14.94 17.03
C LEU A 3 1.88 13.49 16.77
N ILE A 4 1.52 12.76 17.81
CA ILE A 4 1.10 11.35 17.72
C ILE A 4 -0.39 11.32 17.40
N LYS A 5 -0.74 10.73 16.24
CA LYS A 5 -2.11 10.47 15.82
C LYS A 5 -2.45 9.00 16.02
N LYS A 6 -3.63 8.72 16.55
CA LYS A 6 -4.17 7.36 16.59
C LYS A 6 -4.56 6.93 15.15
N PRO A 7 -4.68 5.62 14.86
CA PRO A 7 -5.02 5.16 13.51
C PRO A 7 -6.29 5.78 12.90
N ASN A 8 -7.28 6.12 13.72
CA ASN A 8 -8.53 6.79 13.30
C ASN A 8 -8.39 8.30 13.10
N GLU A 9 -7.32 8.90 13.62
CA GLU A 9 -7.01 10.32 13.46
C GLU A 9 -6.09 10.58 12.27
N LEU A 10 -5.67 9.49 11.57
CA LEU A 10 -4.86 9.59 10.37
C LEU A 10 -5.70 10.19 9.24
N ASP A 11 -5.14 11.21 8.60
CA ASP A 11 -5.77 11.85 7.45
C ASP A 11 -5.80 10.87 6.26
N VAL A 12 -7.00 10.60 5.75
CA VAL A 12 -7.22 9.74 4.57
C VAL A 12 -7.02 10.52 3.26
N ASN A 13 -6.49 11.73 3.33
CA ASN A 13 -6.22 12.55 2.14
C ASN A 13 -5.00 12.00 1.37
N VAL A 14 -5.20 10.84 0.76
CA VAL A 14 -4.17 10.11 0.02
C VAL A 14 -3.95 10.75 -1.34
N ARG A 15 -2.70 10.98 -1.69
CA ARG A 15 -2.28 11.36 -3.03
C ARG A 15 -1.56 10.18 -3.67
N ILE A 16 -2.17 9.64 -4.71
CA ILE A 16 -1.67 8.45 -5.42
C ILE A 16 -0.57 8.88 -6.37
N LYS A 17 0.54 8.19 -6.32
CA LYS A 17 1.65 8.32 -7.26
C LYS A 17 1.74 7.05 -8.08
N MET A 18 1.71 7.20 -9.38
CA MET A 18 1.62 6.08 -10.31
C MET A 18 2.61 6.24 -11.47
N LEU A 19 3.14 5.12 -11.94
CA LEU A 19 3.85 5.04 -13.21
C LEU A 19 3.09 4.08 -14.14
N VAL A 20 2.82 4.56 -15.35
CA VAL A 20 2.28 3.73 -16.45
C VAL A 20 3.33 3.60 -17.53
N TYR A 21 3.64 2.37 -17.91
CA TYR A 21 4.59 2.14 -18.99
C TYR A 21 4.09 1.10 -20.00
N GLY A 22 4.65 1.12 -21.20
CA GLY A 22 4.25 0.21 -22.27
C GLY A 22 4.78 0.63 -23.62
N GLN A 23 4.39 -0.10 -24.68
CA GLN A 23 4.80 0.20 -26.05
C GLN A 23 4.33 1.59 -26.51
N PRO A 24 5.04 2.23 -27.45
CA PRO A 24 4.48 3.37 -28.20
C PRO A 24 3.13 3.00 -28.80
N GLY A 25 2.17 3.94 -28.75
CA GLY A 25 0.83 3.73 -29.30
C GLY A 25 -0.14 2.88 -28.48
N SER A 26 0.25 2.40 -27.28
CA SER A 26 -0.64 1.59 -26.43
C SER A 26 -1.76 2.40 -25.73
N GLY A 27 -1.77 3.74 -25.85
CA GLY A 27 -2.78 4.61 -25.22
C GLY A 27 -2.43 5.11 -23.82
N LYS A 28 -1.14 5.10 -23.45
CA LYS A 28 -0.66 5.53 -22.12
C LYS A 28 -1.06 6.96 -21.77
N THR A 29 -0.81 7.91 -22.69
CA THR A 29 -1.18 9.33 -22.51
C THR A 29 -2.67 9.49 -22.33
N THR A 30 -3.49 8.90 -23.21
CA THR A 30 -4.97 8.94 -23.10
C THR A 30 -5.42 8.38 -21.75
N MET A 31 -4.87 7.25 -21.33
CA MET A 31 -5.18 6.66 -20.02
C MET A 31 -4.73 7.57 -18.86
N ALA A 32 -3.54 8.15 -18.92
CA ALA A 32 -3.05 9.08 -17.88
C ALA A 32 -3.96 10.32 -17.75
N LEU A 33 -4.48 10.82 -18.87
CA LEU A 33 -5.44 11.94 -18.91
C LEU A 33 -6.84 11.56 -18.41
N SER A 34 -7.11 10.31 -18.08
CA SER A 34 -8.33 9.88 -17.40
C SER A 34 -8.30 10.04 -15.89
N ALA A 35 -7.24 10.59 -15.34
CA ALA A 35 -7.11 10.93 -13.92
C ALA A 35 -8.01 12.13 -13.54
N PRO A 36 -8.31 12.35 -12.25
CA PRO A 36 -9.13 13.49 -11.83
C PRO A 36 -8.40 14.82 -12.11
N LYS A 37 -9.05 15.73 -12.81
CA LYS A 37 -8.57 17.08 -13.18
C LYS A 37 -7.08 17.12 -13.53
N PRO A 38 -6.66 16.43 -14.60
CA PRO A 38 -5.25 16.31 -14.94
C PRO A 38 -4.70 17.56 -15.61
N LEU A 39 -3.48 17.95 -15.24
CA LEU A 39 -2.61 18.86 -16.00
C LEU A 39 -1.51 18.01 -16.64
N LEU A 40 -1.42 18.05 -17.96
CA LEU A 40 -0.36 17.37 -18.70
C LEU A 40 0.91 18.24 -18.75
N ILE A 41 2.03 17.65 -18.39
CA ILE A 41 3.38 18.23 -18.56
C ILE A 41 4.04 17.41 -19.66
N ASP A 42 3.97 17.90 -20.89
CA ASP A 42 4.34 17.19 -22.11
C ASP A 42 5.80 17.48 -22.50
N PHE A 43 6.68 16.51 -22.24
CA PHE A 43 8.09 16.52 -22.66
C PHE A 43 8.33 15.84 -24.01
N ASP A 44 7.35 15.05 -24.51
CA ASP A 44 7.48 14.24 -25.72
C ASP A 44 6.81 14.89 -26.95
N GLY A 45 6.09 16.00 -26.76
CA GLY A 45 5.25 16.59 -27.80
C GLY A 45 4.12 15.65 -28.24
N GLY A 46 3.72 14.75 -27.35
CA GLY A 46 2.81 13.66 -27.65
C GLY A 46 1.33 14.02 -27.69
N ILE A 47 0.96 15.18 -27.16
CA ILE A 47 -0.44 15.60 -27.04
C ILE A 47 -1.18 15.64 -28.39
N ASN A 48 -0.50 16.00 -29.46
CA ASN A 48 -1.09 16.03 -30.81
C ASN A 48 -1.51 14.64 -31.37
N ARG A 49 -1.10 13.56 -30.69
CA ARG A 49 -1.48 12.15 -31.04
C ARG A 49 -2.68 11.66 -30.23
N VAL A 50 -3.14 12.47 -29.28
CA VAL A 50 -4.34 12.20 -28.47
C VAL A 50 -5.55 12.73 -29.20
N ASP A 51 -6.66 11.99 -29.18
CA ASP A 51 -7.92 12.48 -29.76
C ASP A 51 -8.36 13.77 -29.06
N TYR A 52 -8.84 14.71 -29.86
CA TYR A 52 -9.14 16.08 -29.40
C TYR A 52 -10.06 16.10 -28.16
N GLU A 53 -11.04 15.21 -28.11
CA GLU A 53 -12.02 15.12 -27.02
C GLU A 53 -11.40 14.67 -25.68
N PHE A 54 -10.19 14.09 -25.72
CA PHE A 54 -9.48 13.61 -24.54
C PHE A 54 -8.32 14.53 -24.15
N ILE A 55 -8.02 15.56 -24.95
CA ILE A 55 -7.02 16.55 -24.64
C ILE A 55 -7.44 17.32 -23.37
N LYS A 56 -6.50 17.57 -22.52
CA LYS A 56 -6.62 18.35 -21.27
C LYS A 56 -5.62 19.49 -21.28
N ASP A 57 -5.74 20.37 -20.31
CA ASP A 57 -4.79 21.46 -20.13
C ASP A 57 -3.37 20.92 -20.12
N THR A 58 -2.51 21.56 -20.92
CA THR A 58 -1.19 21.00 -21.24
C THR A 58 -0.13 22.10 -21.18
N VAL A 59 0.95 21.81 -20.49
CA VAL A 59 2.21 22.56 -20.54
C VAL A 59 3.13 21.86 -21.55
N GLN A 60 3.38 22.49 -22.69
CA GLN A 60 4.35 22.03 -23.67
C GLN A 60 5.75 22.47 -23.21
N VAL A 61 6.50 21.53 -22.66
CA VAL A 61 7.83 21.79 -22.09
C VAL A 61 8.86 21.97 -23.18
N GLN A 62 9.61 23.06 -23.13
CA GLN A 62 10.73 23.35 -24.03
C GLN A 62 12.06 22.90 -23.38
N ASN A 63 12.17 23.04 -22.06
CA ASN A 63 13.36 22.70 -21.29
C ASN A 63 12.99 22.38 -19.84
N TYR A 64 13.95 21.83 -19.09
CA TYR A 64 13.73 21.45 -17.69
C TYR A 64 13.34 22.64 -16.77
N ALA A 65 13.79 23.86 -17.07
CA ALA A 65 13.44 25.02 -16.26
C ALA A 65 11.93 25.33 -16.30
N ASP A 66 11.22 24.91 -17.36
CA ASP A 66 9.76 25.16 -17.49
C ASP A 66 8.97 24.42 -16.42
N ILE A 67 9.33 23.17 -16.10
CA ILE A 67 8.65 22.43 -15.01
C ILE A 67 8.98 23.03 -13.63
N LEU A 68 10.20 23.52 -13.44
CA LEU A 68 10.57 24.20 -12.20
C LEU A 68 9.76 25.51 -12.05
N ASN A 69 9.62 26.27 -13.14
CA ASN A 69 8.83 27.50 -13.16
C ASN A 69 7.35 27.19 -12.89
N LEU A 70 6.77 26.22 -13.59
CA LEU A 70 5.40 25.76 -13.37
C LEU A 70 5.16 25.42 -11.89
N LEU A 71 6.02 24.59 -11.32
CA LEU A 71 5.83 24.12 -9.95
C LEU A 71 6.05 25.22 -8.90
N ASN A 72 6.88 26.23 -9.16
CA ASN A 72 7.16 27.26 -8.17
C ASN A 72 6.24 28.48 -8.28
N ASN A 73 5.81 28.85 -9.49
CA ASN A 73 5.24 30.18 -9.75
C ASN A 73 3.79 30.13 -10.25
N GLU A 74 3.30 29.00 -10.80
CA GLU A 74 1.94 28.94 -11.32
C GLU A 74 0.92 28.45 -10.27
N ASP A 75 -0.30 28.95 -10.39
CA ASP A 75 -1.41 28.45 -9.57
C ASP A 75 -1.92 27.12 -10.12
N LEU A 76 -1.77 26.08 -9.34
CA LEU A 76 -2.20 24.73 -9.68
C LEU A 76 -3.50 24.33 -8.96
N SER A 77 -4.26 25.28 -8.37
CA SER A 77 -5.44 24.97 -7.54
C SER A 77 -6.54 24.21 -8.29
N ASP A 78 -6.70 24.46 -9.58
CA ASP A 78 -7.73 23.83 -10.42
C ASP A 78 -7.42 22.39 -10.78
N TYR A 79 -6.18 21.95 -10.61
CA TYR A 79 -5.73 20.61 -10.97
C TYR A 79 -5.60 19.71 -9.74
N GLU A 80 -6.00 18.45 -9.87
CA GLU A 80 -5.84 17.43 -8.83
C GLU A 80 -4.72 16.44 -9.14
N THR A 81 -4.33 16.34 -10.43
CA THR A 81 -3.32 15.38 -10.91
C THR A 81 -2.30 16.07 -11.81
N LEU A 82 -1.01 15.80 -11.58
CA LEU A 82 0.07 16.14 -12.52
C LEU A 82 0.41 14.89 -13.33
N VAL A 83 0.33 15.00 -14.65
CA VAL A 83 0.69 13.93 -15.60
C VAL A 83 2.00 14.33 -16.27
N ILE A 84 3.05 13.51 -16.11
CA ILE A 84 4.40 13.77 -16.67
C ILE A 84 4.65 12.79 -17.81
N ASP A 85 4.64 13.28 -19.04
CA ASP A 85 4.76 12.46 -20.25
C ASP A 85 5.92 12.96 -21.17
N THR A 86 7.01 12.25 -21.27
CA THR A 86 7.39 11.03 -20.61
C THR A 86 8.51 11.26 -19.60
N GLY A 87 8.54 10.41 -18.57
CA GLY A 87 9.60 10.50 -17.55
C GLY A 87 11.02 10.32 -18.12
N GLY A 88 11.18 9.54 -19.19
CA GLY A 88 12.47 9.40 -19.90
C GLY A 88 12.92 10.72 -20.50
N LYS A 89 12.02 11.44 -21.17
CA LYS A 89 12.28 12.77 -21.77
C LYS A 89 12.50 13.85 -20.71
N LEU A 90 11.82 13.79 -19.60
CA LEU A 90 12.14 14.62 -18.43
C LEU A 90 13.61 14.48 -18.01
N LEU A 91 14.11 13.22 -17.91
CA LEU A 91 15.51 12.98 -17.53
C LEU A 91 16.51 13.43 -18.60
N ASP A 92 16.15 13.33 -19.88
CA ASP A 92 16.98 13.86 -20.98
C ASP A 92 17.06 15.39 -20.88
N SER A 93 15.93 16.09 -20.75
CA SER A 93 15.86 17.54 -20.58
C SER A 93 16.61 18.03 -19.33
N MET A 94 16.52 17.28 -18.24
CA MET A 94 17.31 17.57 -17.03
C MET A 94 18.80 17.42 -17.28
N ALA A 95 19.24 16.40 -18.05
CA ALA A 95 20.65 16.23 -18.40
C ALA A 95 21.17 17.38 -19.23
N GLU A 96 20.42 17.84 -20.23
CA GLU A 96 20.75 19.00 -21.05
C GLU A 96 20.89 20.29 -20.21
N TYR A 97 19.93 20.51 -19.31
CA TYR A 97 19.96 21.66 -18.37
C TYR A 97 21.20 21.63 -17.47
N LEU A 98 21.55 20.46 -16.92
CA LEU A 98 22.74 20.31 -16.06
C LEU A 98 24.03 20.56 -16.83
N ILE A 99 24.15 20.05 -18.06
CA ILE A 99 25.33 20.26 -18.92
C ILE A 99 25.44 21.76 -19.32
N ALA A 100 24.32 22.40 -19.65
CA ALA A 100 24.30 23.81 -19.97
C ALA A 100 24.74 24.66 -18.77
N SER A 101 24.33 24.29 -17.55
CA SER A 101 24.69 25.00 -16.33
C SER A 101 26.14 24.72 -15.89
N ASN A 102 26.66 23.53 -16.14
CA ASN A 102 28.02 23.10 -15.84
C ASN A 102 28.57 22.16 -16.93
N PRO A 103 29.31 22.65 -17.93
CA PRO A 103 29.83 21.84 -19.03
C PRO A 103 30.73 20.67 -18.61
N ARG A 104 31.33 20.71 -17.40
CA ARG A 104 32.14 19.61 -16.88
C ARG A 104 31.34 18.34 -16.63
N LEU A 105 30.02 18.46 -16.45
CA LEU A 105 29.12 17.33 -16.27
C LEU A 105 28.83 16.58 -17.57
N GLY A 106 29.16 17.19 -18.73
CA GLY A 106 28.96 16.64 -20.07
C GLY A 106 30.22 16.02 -20.67
N LYS A 107 30.04 14.99 -21.48
CA LYS A 107 31.06 14.45 -22.40
C LYS A 107 30.96 15.15 -23.75
N ARG A 108 32.01 15.01 -24.59
CA ARG A 108 32.02 15.60 -25.95
C ARG A 108 30.87 15.13 -26.86
N ASN A 109 30.30 13.96 -26.59
CA ASN A 109 29.14 13.44 -27.33
C ASN A 109 27.78 13.87 -26.77
N GLY A 110 27.75 14.81 -25.83
CA GLY A 110 26.52 15.32 -25.22
C GLY A 110 25.91 14.47 -24.09
N SER A 111 26.48 13.28 -23.80
CA SER A 111 26.02 12.47 -22.66
C SER A 111 26.65 12.96 -21.35
N LEU A 112 26.00 12.64 -20.22
CA LEU A 112 26.55 12.94 -18.90
C LEU A 112 27.83 12.13 -18.59
N THR A 113 28.74 12.73 -17.84
CA THR A 113 29.85 12.04 -17.17
C THR A 113 29.30 11.17 -16.02
N LEU A 114 30.13 10.34 -15.40
CA LEU A 114 29.75 9.57 -14.21
C LEU A 114 29.30 10.51 -13.07
N GLU A 115 30.04 11.60 -12.85
CA GLU A 115 29.66 12.67 -11.91
C GLU A 115 28.32 13.30 -12.29
N GLY A 116 28.12 13.61 -13.58
CA GLY A 116 26.88 14.17 -14.11
C GLY A 116 25.66 13.29 -13.84
N TYR A 117 25.78 11.97 -13.95
CA TYR A 117 24.70 11.04 -13.56
C TYR A 117 24.41 11.11 -12.06
N GLY A 118 25.42 11.27 -11.21
CA GLY A 118 25.24 11.49 -9.77
C GLY A 118 24.47 12.78 -9.46
N VAL A 119 24.87 13.89 -10.12
CA VAL A 119 24.19 15.18 -9.97
C VAL A 119 22.74 15.10 -10.45
N ARG A 120 22.49 14.48 -11.61
CA ARG A 120 21.12 14.26 -12.11
C ARG A 120 20.24 13.48 -11.14
N LYS A 121 20.80 12.47 -10.47
CA LYS A 121 20.05 11.71 -9.45
C LYS A 121 19.64 12.59 -8.27
N VAL A 122 20.52 13.48 -7.81
CA VAL A 122 20.22 14.43 -6.73
C VAL A 122 19.14 15.41 -7.17
N GLU A 123 19.30 16.00 -8.36
CA GLU A 123 18.34 16.94 -8.95
C GLU A 123 16.96 16.29 -9.12
N PHE A 124 16.90 15.07 -9.64
CA PHE A 124 15.65 14.33 -9.77
C PHE A 124 14.97 14.08 -8.40
N THR A 125 15.76 13.76 -7.38
CA THR A 125 15.23 13.62 -6.01
C THR A 125 14.66 14.93 -5.47
N GLN A 126 15.29 16.06 -5.77
CA GLN A 126 14.78 17.38 -5.40
C GLN A 126 13.49 17.72 -6.14
N LEU A 127 13.40 17.41 -7.44
CA LEU A 127 12.18 17.56 -8.22
C LEU A 127 11.04 16.72 -7.63
N LEU A 128 11.28 15.47 -7.27
CA LEU A 128 10.25 14.64 -6.63
C LEU A 128 9.76 15.25 -5.31
N LYS A 129 10.65 15.81 -4.50
CA LYS A 129 10.25 16.53 -3.27
C LYS A 129 9.40 17.77 -3.57
N LEU A 130 9.75 18.53 -4.60
CA LEU A 130 8.99 19.69 -5.04
C LEU A 130 7.60 19.29 -5.53
N ILE A 131 7.48 18.24 -6.37
CA ILE A 131 6.21 17.68 -6.83
C ILE A 131 5.36 17.22 -5.63
N ASN A 132 5.96 16.51 -4.67
CA ASN A 132 5.28 16.04 -3.47
C ASN A 132 4.73 17.17 -2.60
N SER A 133 5.44 18.30 -2.53
CA SER A 133 5.00 19.49 -1.79
C SER A 133 3.71 20.09 -2.32
N LYS A 134 3.37 19.85 -3.60
CA LYS A 134 2.14 20.35 -4.24
C LYS A 134 0.89 19.56 -3.80
N LYS A 135 1.06 18.42 -3.13
CA LYS A 135 -0.04 17.61 -2.58
C LYS A 135 -1.06 17.19 -3.65
N LYS A 136 -0.59 16.83 -4.83
CA LYS A 136 -1.39 16.36 -5.97
C LYS A 136 -1.17 14.88 -6.22
N HIS A 137 -2.10 14.24 -6.92
CA HIS A 137 -1.82 12.96 -7.55
C HIS A 137 -0.75 13.15 -8.62
N VAL A 138 0.03 12.12 -8.88
CA VAL A 138 1.08 12.16 -9.91
C VAL A 138 1.01 10.90 -10.76
N VAL A 139 0.97 11.09 -12.08
CA VAL A 139 1.04 9.99 -13.04
C VAL A 139 2.24 10.21 -13.95
N PHE A 140 3.25 9.37 -13.80
CA PHE A 140 4.35 9.30 -14.75
C PHE A 140 3.99 8.38 -15.90
N VAL A 141 4.32 8.78 -17.12
CA VAL A 141 4.22 7.95 -18.31
C VAL A 141 5.62 7.60 -18.80
N ALA A 142 5.87 6.34 -19.15
CA ALA A 142 7.16 5.92 -19.70
C ALA A 142 6.97 4.95 -20.88
N HIS A 143 7.95 4.90 -21.78
CA HIS A 143 8.07 3.82 -22.72
C HIS A 143 8.55 2.56 -21.99
N ARG A 144 8.36 1.39 -22.59
CA ARG A 144 8.99 0.16 -22.12
C ARG A 144 10.36 -0.04 -22.75
N THR A 145 11.23 -0.71 -22.04
CA THR A 145 12.42 -1.36 -22.57
C THR A 145 12.43 -2.82 -22.15
N THR A 146 13.38 -3.58 -22.65
CA THR A 146 13.56 -5.00 -22.33
C THR A 146 14.85 -5.20 -21.58
N GLU A 147 14.76 -5.94 -20.48
CA GLU A 147 15.91 -6.54 -19.81
C GLU A 147 15.97 -8.02 -20.15
N LYS A 148 17.16 -8.53 -20.42
CA LYS A 148 17.41 -9.95 -20.72
C LYS A 148 18.24 -10.55 -19.61
N ASN A 149 17.78 -11.66 -19.07
CA ASN A 149 18.53 -12.47 -18.12
C ASN A 149 18.56 -13.91 -18.67
N GLY A 150 19.61 -14.23 -19.44
CA GLY A 150 19.66 -15.46 -20.24
C GLY A 150 18.60 -15.45 -21.35
N GLU A 151 17.71 -16.45 -21.36
CA GLU A 151 16.59 -16.55 -22.30
C GLU A 151 15.35 -15.76 -21.84
N ASP A 152 15.28 -15.36 -20.58
CA ASP A 152 14.16 -14.63 -20.04
C ASP A 152 14.19 -13.17 -20.48
N VAL A 153 13.03 -12.69 -20.96
CA VAL A 153 12.81 -11.31 -21.39
C VAL A 153 11.83 -10.65 -20.44
N ARG A 154 12.26 -9.58 -19.79
CA ARG A 154 11.43 -8.78 -18.90
C ARG A 154 11.20 -7.38 -19.45
N TYR A 155 9.97 -6.92 -19.39
CA TYR A 155 9.61 -5.56 -19.79
C TYR A 155 9.66 -4.64 -18.56
N VAL A 156 10.45 -3.56 -18.69
CA VAL A 156 10.67 -2.60 -17.62
C VAL A 156 10.44 -1.17 -18.13
N PRO A 157 10.15 -0.21 -17.25
CA PRO A 157 10.03 1.20 -17.65
C PRO A 157 11.35 1.75 -18.17
N LEU A 158 11.34 2.43 -19.31
CA LEU A 158 12.46 3.22 -19.79
C LEU A 158 12.54 4.53 -19.00
N PHE A 159 13.18 4.49 -17.85
CA PHE A 159 13.25 5.60 -16.90
C PHE A 159 14.66 5.87 -16.34
N GLY A 160 15.69 5.37 -16.99
CA GLY A 160 17.09 5.70 -16.67
C GLY A 160 17.63 5.12 -15.36
N GLY A 161 17.66 3.80 -15.22
CA GLY A 161 18.43 3.07 -14.20
C GLY A 161 18.13 3.53 -12.76
N SER A 162 19.14 4.02 -12.04
CA SER A 162 19.04 4.40 -10.63
C SER A 162 17.99 5.52 -10.31
N ASN A 163 17.52 6.24 -11.33
CA ASN A 163 16.41 7.20 -11.14
C ASN A 163 15.08 6.48 -11.03
N TYR A 164 14.90 5.38 -11.78
CA TYR A 164 13.74 4.52 -11.63
C TYR A 164 13.67 3.90 -10.23
N ASP A 165 14.77 3.39 -9.70
CA ASP A 165 14.80 2.83 -8.34
C ASP A 165 14.36 3.85 -7.29
N SER A 166 14.85 5.09 -7.43
CA SER A 166 14.47 6.19 -6.55
C SER A 166 12.98 6.54 -6.67
N LEU A 167 12.45 6.56 -7.89
CA LEU A 167 11.03 6.80 -8.15
C LEU A 167 10.17 5.66 -7.64
N ALA A 168 10.54 4.41 -7.93
CA ALA A 168 9.76 3.22 -7.60
C ALA A 168 9.49 3.08 -6.09
N THR A 169 10.42 3.55 -5.24
CA THR A 169 10.22 3.57 -3.78
C THR A 169 9.07 4.48 -3.36
N GLU A 170 8.85 5.59 -4.07
CA GLU A 170 7.83 6.58 -3.77
C GLU A 170 6.47 6.30 -4.43
N LEU A 171 6.43 5.44 -5.46
CA LEU A 171 5.19 5.12 -6.16
C LEU A 171 4.30 4.19 -5.34
N ASP A 172 3.00 4.39 -5.47
CA ASP A 172 1.97 3.48 -4.96
C ASP A 172 1.65 2.38 -5.99
N LEU A 173 1.68 2.74 -7.28
CA LEU A 173 1.31 1.88 -8.39
C LEU A 173 2.36 1.94 -9.51
N VAL A 174 2.71 0.78 -10.06
CA VAL A 174 3.42 0.65 -11.33
C VAL A 174 2.60 -0.27 -12.22
N GLY A 175 2.14 0.23 -13.37
CA GLY A 175 1.27 -0.50 -14.27
C GLY A 175 1.89 -0.68 -15.66
N TYR A 176 1.93 -1.94 -16.13
CA TYR A 176 2.31 -2.28 -17.49
C TYR A 176 1.10 -2.32 -18.39
N LEU A 177 1.01 -1.38 -19.33
CA LEU A 177 -0.09 -1.27 -20.29
C LEU A 177 0.25 -1.98 -21.60
N VAL A 178 -0.56 -2.97 -21.94
CA VAL A 178 -0.50 -3.72 -23.20
C VAL A 178 -1.74 -3.41 -24.04
N ALA A 179 -1.53 -3.24 -25.35
CA ALA A 179 -2.61 -3.08 -26.33
C ALA A 179 -2.53 -4.22 -27.35
N GLU A 180 -3.61 -4.97 -27.48
CA GLU A 180 -3.82 -6.05 -28.45
C GLU A 180 -5.07 -5.74 -29.26
N GLY A 181 -4.92 -5.14 -30.44
CA GLY A 181 -6.04 -4.64 -31.22
C GLY A 181 -6.82 -3.58 -30.44
N ASN A 182 -8.11 -3.85 -30.23
CA ASN A 182 -9.01 -2.97 -29.46
C ASN A 182 -8.99 -3.29 -27.95
N ARG A 183 -8.36 -4.37 -27.53
CA ARG A 183 -8.22 -4.72 -26.11
C ARG A 183 -7.00 -4.04 -25.51
N ARG A 184 -7.18 -3.47 -24.32
CA ARG A 184 -6.10 -2.89 -23.52
C ARG A 184 -6.17 -3.44 -22.11
N ILE A 185 -5.03 -3.89 -21.62
CA ILE A 185 -4.91 -4.46 -20.28
C ILE A 185 -3.79 -3.74 -19.55
N ILE A 186 -4.06 -3.31 -18.33
CA ILE A 186 -3.01 -2.85 -17.42
C ILE A 186 -2.78 -3.90 -16.34
N THR A 187 -1.50 -4.26 -16.12
CA THR A 187 -1.06 -5.21 -15.09
C THR A 187 -0.32 -4.44 -14.02
N PHE A 188 -0.78 -4.54 -12.74
CA PHE A 188 -0.18 -3.86 -11.60
C PHE A 188 0.72 -4.77 -10.76
N ASP A 189 0.40 -6.06 -10.68
CA ASP A 189 1.22 -6.97 -9.89
C ASP A 189 2.51 -7.33 -10.64
N PRO A 190 3.66 -7.37 -9.93
CA PRO A 190 4.92 -7.78 -10.55
C PRO A 190 4.83 -9.24 -11.00
N CYS A 191 5.38 -9.53 -12.17
CA CYS A 191 5.47 -10.88 -12.69
C CYS A 191 6.84 -11.12 -13.36
N GLN A 192 7.09 -12.34 -13.83
CA GLN A 192 8.34 -12.67 -14.51
C GLN A 192 8.58 -11.81 -15.75
N GLN A 193 7.52 -11.45 -16.46
CA GLN A 193 7.61 -10.73 -17.74
C GLN A 193 7.55 -9.20 -17.61
N SER A 194 7.11 -8.65 -16.49
CA SER A 194 6.94 -7.20 -16.33
C SER A 194 7.15 -6.72 -14.90
N GLU A 195 7.66 -5.48 -14.80
CA GLU A 195 7.65 -4.72 -13.55
C GLU A 195 6.23 -4.37 -13.14
N GLY A 196 5.98 -4.36 -11.82
CA GLY A 196 4.70 -3.96 -11.26
C GLY A 196 4.84 -3.52 -9.80
N LYS A 197 3.87 -2.74 -9.34
CA LYS A 197 3.69 -2.39 -7.92
C LYS A 197 2.22 -2.12 -7.65
N ASN A 198 1.66 -2.74 -6.62
CA ASN A 198 0.24 -2.66 -6.30
C ASN A 198 0.01 -2.51 -4.79
N THR A 199 0.38 -1.37 -4.23
CA THR A 199 0.14 -1.11 -2.80
C THR A 199 -1.32 -0.72 -2.52
N CYS A 200 -2.07 -0.38 -3.58
CA CYS A 200 -3.49 -0.03 -3.50
C CYS A 200 -4.42 -1.25 -3.44
N ASN A 201 -3.89 -2.47 -3.54
CA ASN A 201 -4.69 -3.71 -3.59
C ASN A 201 -5.76 -3.69 -4.69
N LEU A 202 -5.42 -3.20 -5.85
CA LEU A 202 -6.25 -3.31 -7.04
C LEU A 202 -6.20 -4.75 -7.58
N PRO A 203 -7.11 -5.14 -8.48
CA PRO A 203 -6.94 -6.38 -9.23
C PRO A 203 -5.58 -6.41 -9.94
N ALA A 204 -4.94 -7.58 -9.96
CA ALA A 204 -3.62 -7.77 -10.58
C ALA A 204 -3.60 -7.27 -12.03
N GLN A 205 -4.72 -7.49 -12.74
CA GLN A 205 -4.95 -7.01 -14.10
C GLN A 205 -6.32 -6.35 -14.21
N MET A 206 -6.41 -5.30 -15.02
CA MET A 206 -7.66 -4.59 -15.31
C MET A 206 -7.76 -4.30 -16.80
N ASP A 207 -8.95 -4.51 -17.37
CA ASP A 207 -9.24 -4.06 -18.72
C ASP A 207 -9.42 -2.54 -18.74
N VAL A 208 -8.67 -1.87 -19.62
CA VAL A 208 -8.78 -0.42 -19.87
C VAL A 208 -9.73 -0.23 -21.04
N PRO A 209 -10.80 0.56 -20.91
CA PRO A 209 -11.78 0.75 -21.96
C PRO A 209 -11.14 1.26 -23.27
N TYR A 210 -11.49 0.62 -24.37
CA TYR A 210 -11.19 1.16 -25.69
C TYR A 210 -12.30 2.12 -26.09
N LEU A 211 -11.98 3.39 -26.18
CA LEU A 211 -12.95 4.47 -26.28
C LEU A 211 -13.41 4.76 -27.72
N LYS A 212 -13.18 3.85 -28.65
CA LYS A 212 -13.60 3.99 -30.05
C LYS A 212 -14.39 2.76 -30.51
N ASN A 213 -15.41 2.99 -31.36
CA ASN A 213 -16.11 1.92 -32.06
C ASN A 213 -15.36 1.50 -33.33
N ASP A 214 -15.92 0.55 -34.10
CA ASP A 214 -15.34 0.05 -35.35
C ASP A 214 -15.23 1.14 -36.42
N LYS A 215 -16.03 2.19 -36.34
CA LYS A 215 -15.99 3.36 -37.24
C LYS A 215 -14.98 4.41 -36.75
N ARG A 216 -14.24 4.12 -35.67
CA ARG A 216 -13.30 5.03 -34.99
C ARG A 216 -13.95 6.27 -34.35
N GLU A 217 -15.27 6.24 -34.16
CA GLU A 217 -15.97 7.29 -33.43
C GLU A 217 -15.81 7.07 -31.94
N ILE A 218 -15.70 8.15 -31.15
CA ILE A 218 -15.53 8.08 -29.71
C ILE A 218 -16.83 7.63 -29.06
N VAL A 219 -16.72 6.61 -28.20
CA VAL A 219 -17.81 6.04 -27.43
C VAL A 219 -17.41 5.97 -25.95
N GLY A 220 -18.02 6.78 -25.13
CA GLY A 220 -17.81 6.78 -23.69
C GLY A 220 -16.89 7.89 -23.16
N CYS A 221 -16.67 7.86 -21.87
CA CYS A 221 -15.87 8.86 -21.14
C CYS A 221 -14.47 8.33 -20.83
N ASN A 222 -13.48 9.19 -20.93
CA ASN A 222 -12.10 8.88 -20.52
C ASN A 222 -11.95 9.12 -19.02
N ASP A 223 -12.40 8.21 -18.16
CA ASP A 223 -12.43 8.34 -16.70
C ASP A 223 -11.90 7.10 -15.94
N PHE A 224 -11.14 6.24 -16.64
CA PHE A 224 -10.68 4.97 -16.08
C PHE A 224 -9.84 5.15 -14.80
N LEU A 225 -8.82 6.00 -14.81
CA LEU A 225 -8.00 6.21 -13.62
C LEU A 225 -8.80 6.86 -12.49
N GLU A 226 -9.62 7.85 -12.81
CA GLU A 226 -10.46 8.53 -11.82
C GLU A 226 -11.38 7.54 -11.10
N LYS A 227 -12.19 6.77 -11.86
CA LYS A 227 -13.26 5.94 -11.29
C LYS A 227 -12.78 4.57 -10.84
N GLN A 228 -11.93 3.88 -11.65
CA GLN A 228 -11.58 2.48 -11.42
C GLN A 228 -10.30 2.32 -10.59
N VAL A 229 -9.46 3.35 -10.52
CA VAL A 229 -8.19 3.29 -9.79
C VAL A 229 -8.23 4.19 -8.55
N PHE A 230 -8.32 5.50 -8.73
CA PHE A 230 -8.14 6.47 -7.65
C PHE A 230 -9.33 6.49 -6.70
N LYS A 231 -10.54 6.65 -7.23
CA LYS A 231 -11.76 6.63 -6.41
C LYS A 231 -11.91 5.31 -5.65
N ARG A 232 -11.72 4.19 -6.34
CA ARG A 232 -11.82 2.86 -5.74
C ARG A 232 -10.86 2.68 -4.55
N TYR A 233 -9.61 3.14 -4.69
CA TYR A 233 -8.63 3.05 -3.61
C TYR A 233 -8.98 3.98 -2.44
N ILE A 234 -9.37 5.22 -2.72
CA ILE A 234 -9.76 6.21 -1.70
C ILE A 234 -10.99 5.73 -0.93
N ASP A 235 -12.01 5.23 -1.63
CA ASP A 235 -13.24 4.72 -1.00
C ASP A 235 -12.92 3.54 -0.07
N ARG A 236 -12.08 2.60 -0.51
CA ARG A 236 -11.61 1.49 0.31
C ARG A 236 -10.86 1.94 1.58
N LEU A 237 -10.04 2.99 1.50
CA LEU A 237 -9.35 3.52 2.67
C LEU A 237 -10.35 4.13 3.68
N LYS A 238 -11.39 4.80 3.19
CA LYS A 238 -12.48 5.33 4.03
C LYS A 238 -13.24 4.20 4.71
N GLU A 239 -13.60 3.15 3.98
CA GLU A 239 -14.25 1.95 4.52
C GLU A 239 -13.41 1.31 5.62
N ARG A 240 -12.12 1.10 5.39
CA ARG A 240 -11.18 0.57 6.40
C ARG A 240 -11.08 1.45 7.65
N SER A 241 -11.18 2.76 7.51
CA SER A 241 -11.19 3.69 8.64
C SER A 241 -12.44 3.48 9.50
N VAL A 242 -13.62 3.37 8.88
CA VAL A 242 -14.90 3.10 9.56
C VAL A 242 -14.90 1.72 10.22
N GLU A 243 -14.41 0.69 9.54
CA GLU A 243 -14.24 -0.66 10.11
C GLU A 243 -13.30 -0.65 11.31
N GLY A 244 -12.21 0.12 11.25
CA GLY A 244 -11.27 0.28 12.35
C GLY A 244 -11.88 0.93 13.58
N GLU A 245 -12.77 1.92 13.42
CA GLU A 245 -13.55 2.53 14.50
C GLU A 245 -14.52 1.52 15.11
N THR A 246 -15.29 0.84 14.27
CA THR A 246 -16.24 -0.20 14.70
C THR A 246 -15.53 -1.31 15.48
N TYR A 247 -14.37 -1.76 14.98
CA TYR A 247 -13.54 -2.75 15.66
C TYR A 247 -13.10 -2.29 17.05
N LYS A 248 -12.64 -1.03 17.20
CA LYS A 248 -12.20 -0.50 18.50
C LYS A 248 -13.33 -0.42 19.50
N HIS A 249 -14.49 0.11 19.09
CA HIS A 249 -15.66 0.17 19.94
C HIS A 249 -16.07 -1.23 20.41
N LEU A 250 -16.07 -2.19 19.51
CA LEU A 250 -16.38 -3.58 19.84
C LEU A 250 -15.37 -4.20 20.82
N ILE A 251 -14.08 -3.95 20.66
CA ILE A 251 -13.06 -4.46 21.61
C ILE A 251 -13.26 -3.85 23.00
N VAL A 252 -13.53 -2.55 23.11
CA VAL A 252 -13.80 -1.89 24.38
C VAL A 252 -15.07 -2.47 25.05
N GLU A 253 -16.11 -2.73 24.28
CA GLU A 253 -17.36 -3.35 24.77
C GLU A 253 -17.09 -4.77 25.28
N ILE A 254 -16.39 -5.60 24.50
CA ILE A 254 -15.99 -6.95 24.87
C ILE A 254 -15.17 -6.95 26.17
N GLU A 255 -14.19 -6.06 26.28
CA GLU A 255 -13.35 -5.95 27.49
C GLU A 255 -14.15 -5.54 28.72
N LYS A 256 -15.08 -4.59 28.56
CA LYS A 256 -15.98 -4.15 29.62
C LYS A 256 -16.88 -5.30 30.09
N ASP A 257 -17.46 -6.03 29.16
CA ASP A 257 -18.37 -7.11 29.47
C ASP A 257 -17.64 -8.29 30.15
N ILE A 258 -16.43 -8.61 29.71
CA ILE A 258 -15.58 -9.63 30.34
C ILE A 258 -15.15 -9.21 31.76
N ALA A 259 -14.77 -7.93 31.94
CA ALA A 259 -14.41 -7.40 33.26
C ALA A 259 -15.59 -7.42 34.26
N ALA A 260 -16.84 -7.35 33.76
CA ALA A 260 -18.05 -7.41 34.57
C ALA A 260 -18.35 -8.83 35.09
N ILE A 261 -17.75 -9.89 34.51
CA ILE A 261 -17.93 -11.27 34.92
C ILE A 261 -17.32 -11.48 36.32
N LYS A 262 -18.15 -11.86 37.28
CA LYS A 262 -17.77 -12.13 38.66
C LYS A 262 -18.20 -13.53 39.13
N THR A 263 -19.25 -14.09 38.56
CA THR A 263 -19.86 -15.37 38.96
C THR A 263 -19.89 -16.38 37.83
N ALA A 264 -20.21 -17.61 38.12
CA ALA A 264 -20.41 -18.68 37.15
C ALA A 264 -21.62 -18.42 36.24
N GLU A 265 -22.66 -17.80 36.79
CA GLU A 265 -23.84 -17.40 36.04
C GLU A 265 -23.50 -16.31 35.03
N ASP A 266 -22.68 -15.30 35.40
CA ASP A 266 -22.22 -14.26 34.50
C ASP A 266 -21.43 -14.86 33.35
N ALA A 267 -20.52 -15.81 33.65
CA ALA A 267 -19.71 -16.48 32.64
C ALA A 267 -20.57 -17.30 31.67
N THR A 268 -21.61 -17.96 32.19
CA THR A 268 -22.57 -18.73 31.37
C THR A 268 -23.41 -17.80 30.49
N ALA A 269 -23.86 -16.66 31.01
CA ALA A 269 -24.59 -15.67 30.22
C ALA A 269 -23.72 -15.06 29.10
N TYR A 270 -22.43 -14.83 29.35
CA TYR A 270 -21.52 -14.28 28.37
C TYR A 270 -21.33 -15.19 27.15
N ILE A 271 -21.43 -16.51 27.29
CA ILE A 271 -21.35 -17.45 26.13
C ILE A 271 -22.42 -17.11 25.07
N LYS A 272 -23.62 -16.74 25.49
CA LYS A 272 -24.70 -16.32 24.58
C LYS A 272 -24.42 -14.94 24.01
N LYS A 273 -24.00 -14.00 24.86
CA LYS A 273 -23.71 -12.62 24.48
C LYS A 273 -22.60 -12.50 23.44
N VAL A 274 -21.56 -13.33 23.50
CA VAL A 274 -20.45 -13.30 22.56
C VAL A 274 -20.88 -13.63 21.12
N GLU A 275 -21.96 -14.38 20.93
CA GLU A 275 -22.50 -14.69 19.61
C GLU A 275 -23.37 -13.57 19.02
N GLU A 276 -23.84 -12.64 19.85
CA GLU A 276 -24.66 -11.49 19.45
C GLU A 276 -23.82 -10.34 18.90
N TYR A 277 -22.52 -10.31 19.21
CA TYR A 277 -21.63 -9.28 18.67
C TYR A 277 -21.49 -9.39 17.15
N LYS A 278 -21.53 -8.24 16.46
CA LYS A 278 -21.14 -8.14 15.06
C LYS A 278 -19.60 -8.13 14.96
N HIS A 279 -19.01 -9.32 15.02
CA HIS A 279 -17.56 -9.46 15.02
C HIS A 279 -16.91 -8.93 13.75
N VAL A 280 -15.83 -8.13 13.92
CA VAL A 280 -15.01 -7.57 12.86
C VAL A 280 -13.54 -7.99 13.10
N GLY A 281 -12.83 -8.34 12.04
CA GLY A 281 -11.43 -8.75 12.12
C GLY A 281 -11.24 -9.95 13.04
N ASN A 282 -10.31 -9.84 13.99
CA ASN A 282 -10.00 -10.92 14.95
C ASN A 282 -10.72 -10.74 16.31
N SER A 283 -11.74 -9.88 16.40
CA SER A 283 -12.46 -9.58 17.66
C SER A 283 -13.03 -10.84 18.32
N LYS A 284 -13.50 -11.83 17.55
CA LYS A 284 -14.00 -13.12 18.08
C LYS A 284 -12.89 -13.92 18.79
N ALA A 285 -11.70 -13.95 18.22
CA ALA A 285 -10.55 -14.63 18.86
C ALA A 285 -10.11 -13.90 20.14
N ILE A 286 -10.10 -12.57 20.13
CA ILE A 286 -9.78 -11.76 21.31
C ILE A 286 -10.81 -11.97 22.41
N ALA A 287 -12.11 -11.91 22.09
CA ALA A 287 -13.18 -12.20 23.04
C ALA A 287 -12.99 -13.56 23.70
N ARG A 288 -12.77 -14.60 22.91
CA ARG A 288 -12.53 -15.97 23.41
C ARG A 288 -11.30 -16.02 24.33
N ASN A 289 -10.18 -15.50 23.91
CA ASN A 289 -8.93 -15.58 24.69
C ASN A 289 -9.05 -14.83 26.02
N LYS A 290 -9.62 -13.62 26.02
CA LYS A 290 -9.82 -12.83 27.23
C LYS A 290 -10.86 -13.45 28.16
N PHE A 291 -11.93 -14.02 27.60
CA PHE A 291 -12.95 -14.72 28.38
C PHE A 291 -12.37 -15.96 29.07
N VAL A 292 -11.62 -16.79 28.35
CA VAL A 292 -10.93 -17.97 28.95
C VAL A 292 -9.94 -17.54 30.02
N ALA A 293 -9.19 -16.46 29.82
CA ALA A 293 -8.29 -15.93 30.85
C ALA A 293 -9.08 -15.49 32.11
N ARG A 294 -10.17 -14.78 31.92
CA ARG A 294 -11.02 -14.31 33.04
C ARG A 294 -11.68 -15.43 33.82
N THR A 295 -12.27 -16.42 33.14
CA THR A 295 -12.88 -17.58 33.83
C THR A 295 -11.85 -18.41 34.58
N LYS A 296 -10.62 -18.50 34.07
CA LYS A 296 -9.50 -19.17 34.72
C LYS A 296 -9.02 -18.42 35.99
N GLU A 297 -8.95 -17.09 35.89
CA GLU A 297 -8.64 -16.20 37.01
C GLU A 297 -9.64 -16.34 38.17
N LEU A 298 -10.91 -16.52 37.82
CA LEU A 298 -12.00 -16.74 38.79
C LEU A 298 -12.14 -18.20 39.26
N GLY A 299 -11.28 -19.11 38.78
CA GLY A 299 -11.32 -20.53 39.15
C GLY A 299 -12.55 -21.27 38.66
N LEU A 300 -13.29 -20.73 37.68
CA LEU A 300 -14.52 -21.31 37.18
C LEU A 300 -14.25 -22.56 36.29
N THR A 301 -15.05 -23.59 36.46
CA THR A 301 -14.96 -24.86 35.69
C THR A 301 -16.08 -24.90 34.64
N PHE A 302 -15.72 -25.23 33.39
CA PHE A 302 -16.68 -25.34 32.28
C PHE A 302 -17.16 -26.78 32.09
N ASP A 303 -18.46 -27.00 32.13
CA ASP A 303 -19.08 -28.29 31.75
C ASP A 303 -19.49 -28.25 30.27
N SER A 304 -18.87 -29.10 29.49
CA SER A 304 -19.11 -29.18 28.03
C SER A 304 -20.47 -29.80 27.67
N LYS A 305 -21.10 -30.57 28.57
CA LYS A 305 -22.40 -31.21 28.33
C LYS A 305 -23.55 -30.21 28.53
N THR A 306 -23.50 -29.44 29.61
CA THR A 306 -24.53 -28.45 29.93
C THR A 306 -24.22 -27.09 29.32
N LYS A 307 -22.98 -26.84 28.83
CA LYS A 307 -22.45 -25.58 28.35
C LYS A 307 -22.56 -24.44 29.38
N THR A 308 -22.34 -24.78 30.64
CA THR A 308 -22.41 -23.86 31.79
C THR A 308 -21.10 -23.84 32.56
N TYR A 309 -20.85 -22.74 33.26
CA TYR A 309 -19.77 -22.63 34.23
C TYR A 309 -20.27 -22.93 35.63
N SER A 310 -19.42 -23.50 36.47
CA SER A 310 -19.64 -23.69 37.91
C SER A 310 -18.55 -23.03 38.74
N ALA A 311 -18.89 -22.66 39.95
CA ALA A 311 -17.93 -22.11 40.91
C ALA A 311 -16.88 -23.17 41.29
N PRO A 312 -15.68 -22.76 41.78
CA PRO A 312 -14.67 -23.67 42.30
C PRO A 312 -15.30 -24.54 43.40
N VAL A 313 -15.06 -25.84 43.35
CA VAL A 313 -15.44 -26.73 44.47
C VAL A 313 -14.49 -26.38 45.63
N GLU A 314 -15.00 -25.78 46.69
CA GLU A 314 -14.27 -25.72 47.95
C GLU A 314 -14.03 -27.13 48.46
N ASP A 315 -12.77 -27.61 48.41
CA ASP A 315 -12.36 -28.79 49.12
C ASP A 315 -12.49 -28.51 50.62
N ASN A 316 -13.63 -28.95 51.23
CA ASN A 316 -13.73 -29.08 52.67
C ASN A 316 -12.69 -30.11 53.12
N LYS A 317 -11.55 -29.67 53.54
CA LYS A 317 -10.65 -30.50 54.36
C LYS A 317 -11.34 -30.73 55.69
N GLU A 318 -12.01 -31.82 55.86
CA GLU A 318 -12.31 -32.36 57.20
C GLU A 318 -10.99 -32.63 57.91
N GLU A 319 -10.83 -31.93 59.02
CA GLU A 319 -9.79 -32.07 60.02
C GLU A 319 -9.97 -33.43 60.68
N SER A 320 -9.15 -34.43 60.34
CA SER A 320 -8.98 -35.63 61.19
C SER A 320 -7.70 -35.51 61.99
N ALA A 321 -7.89 -35.40 63.32
CA ALA A 321 -6.88 -35.31 64.36
C ALA A 321 -5.90 -36.49 64.41
N PRO A 322 -4.74 -36.33 65.03
CA PRO A 322 -3.57 -37.22 64.90
C PRO A 322 -3.61 -38.40 65.88
N THR A 323 -3.20 -39.56 65.39
CA THR A 323 -2.81 -40.67 66.31
C THR A 323 -1.38 -41.11 66.03
N ALA A 324 -0.69 -41.30 67.12
CA ALA A 324 0.70 -41.47 67.43
C ALA A 324 1.49 -42.55 66.63
N GLU A 325 2.79 -42.27 66.57
CA GLU A 325 3.97 -43.08 66.26
C GLU A 325 3.97 -44.50 66.85
N PRO A 326 4.92 -45.43 66.56
CA PRO A 326 6.36 -45.17 66.34
C PRO A 326 7.19 -46.10 65.42
N THR A 327 8.39 -45.62 65.13
CA THR A 327 9.73 -46.23 65.08
C THR A 327 10.21 -47.12 63.93
N ASN A 328 11.41 -46.71 63.49
CA ASN A 328 12.65 -47.45 63.09
C ASN A 328 12.62 -48.23 61.76
N GLU A 329 13.64 -48.29 60.99
CA GLU A 329 15.10 -48.08 61.00
C GLU A 329 15.64 -48.15 59.55
N GLU A 330 16.73 -47.41 59.37
CA GLU A 330 17.95 -47.74 58.58
C GLU A 330 17.84 -48.26 57.13
N GLY A 331 18.45 -47.64 56.21
CA GLY A 331 19.77 -47.92 55.73
C GLY A 331 20.08 -47.48 54.30
N LYS A 332 21.02 -46.56 54.23
CA LYS A 332 22.22 -46.54 53.38
C LYS A 332 22.19 -46.59 51.86
N HIS A 333 22.85 -45.54 51.34
CA HIS A 333 23.91 -45.54 50.30
C HIS A 333 23.51 -45.88 48.85
N ASN A 334 23.93 -45.23 47.81
CA ASN A 334 25.16 -44.52 47.40
C ASN A 334 24.84 -43.88 46.03
N GLU A 335 25.21 -42.69 45.87
CA GLU A 335 26.35 -42.15 45.08
C GLU A 335 26.34 -42.38 43.56
N GLN A 336 26.52 -41.24 42.94
CA GLN A 336 27.40 -40.97 41.77
C GLN A 336 26.86 -41.40 40.41
N SER A 337 27.03 -40.70 39.40
CA SER A 337 27.76 -39.50 38.93
C SER A 337 27.47 -39.32 37.48
N ALA A 338 27.44 -38.09 37.15
CA ALA A 338 28.22 -37.42 36.10
C ALA A 338 28.09 -37.86 34.64
N SER A 339 27.91 -36.88 33.91
CA SER A 339 28.66 -36.28 32.81
C SER A 339 28.26 -36.66 31.40
N ASP A 340 28.04 -35.63 30.71
CA ASP A 340 28.68 -35.05 29.53
C ASP A 340 28.30 -35.54 28.15
N ASN A 341 28.09 -34.53 27.38
CA ASN A 341 28.42 -34.33 25.96
C ASN A 341 27.53 -34.95 24.85
N ALA A 342 26.87 -34.13 24.13
CA ALA A 342 27.33 -33.53 22.88
C ALA A 342 26.27 -32.53 22.37
#